data_9c9cab265643ca86ec093ebed0380297
#
_entry.id   9c9cab265643ca86ec093ebed0380297
#
_cell.length_a   1.000
_cell.length_b   1.000
_cell.length_c   1.000
_cell.angle_alpha   90.00
_cell.angle_beta   90.00
_cell.angle_gamma   90.00
#
_symmetry.space_group_name_H-M   'P 1'
#
loop_
_entity.id
_entity.type
_entity.pdbx_description
1 polymer ?
#
loop_
_entity_poly.entity_id
_entity_poly.type
_entity_poly.pdbx_seq_one_letter_code
_entity_poly.pdbx_strand_id
1 'polypeptide(L)'
;LVLDLGCGTGSMTEVLAGYGYDMIGVDLSADMLEIAMEKRQQSGHDILYLQQDMRSFELYGTVAAVVCVCDSMNYILEEEDLTEVFRLVNNYLDPGGIFVFDLNTVYKYEELLGDATIAEDREDKSFIWDNFYDPEEQINEYDLSIFIREEENLYRKFTETHYQRAYTLAQVKACLEAGGMEFVTTYDAFTKDAPRPDSDRIYVIAREKGKQHV
;
A
#
# COMPACT_ATOMS: atom_id res chain seq x y z
N LEU A 1 -13.83 -8.23 11.71
CA LEU A 1 -13.81 -7.32 10.55
C LEU A 1 -12.39 -6.82 10.34
N VAL A 2 -11.90 -6.83 9.10
CA VAL A 2 -10.56 -6.36 8.72
C VAL A 2 -10.68 -5.37 7.56
N LEU A 3 -9.94 -4.27 7.63
CA LEU A 3 -9.83 -3.29 6.57
C LEU A 3 -8.57 -3.56 5.74
N ASP A 4 -8.71 -3.63 4.42
CA ASP A 4 -7.62 -3.58 3.44
C ASP A 4 -7.59 -2.16 2.86
N LEU A 5 -6.61 -1.35 3.30
CA LEU A 5 -6.47 0.08 2.98
C LEU A 5 -5.49 0.26 1.82
N GLY A 6 -5.95 0.79 0.69
CA GLY A 6 -5.23 0.75 -0.59
C GLY A 6 -5.33 -0.64 -1.22
N CYS A 7 -6.54 -1.21 -1.25
CA CYS A 7 -6.76 -2.61 -1.65
C CYS A 7 -6.54 -2.88 -3.15
N GLY A 8 -6.42 -1.84 -3.98
CA GLY A 8 -6.24 -1.96 -5.41
C GLY A 8 -7.31 -2.84 -6.06
N THR A 9 -6.88 -3.82 -6.82
CA THR A 9 -7.78 -4.80 -7.48
C THR A 9 -8.33 -5.88 -6.53
N GLY A 10 -8.20 -5.73 -5.22
CA GLY A 10 -8.78 -6.61 -4.20
C GLY A 10 -8.12 -7.99 -4.07
N SER A 11 -6.91 -8.18 -4.60
CA SER A 11 -6.28 -9.52 -4.56
C SER A 11 -5.96 -10.00 -3.15
N MET A 12 -5.44 -9.12 -2.28
CA MET A 12 -5.19 -9.45 -0.87
C MET A 12 -6.51 -9.58 -0.10
N THR A 13 -7.45 -8.69 -0.37
CA THR A 13 -8.80 -8.70 0.23
C THR A 13 -9.49 -10.05 0.00
N GLU A 14 -9.47 -10.56 -1.25
CA GLU A 14 -10.04 -11.87 -1.61
C GLU A 14 -9.34 -13.03 -0.90
N VAL A 15 -8.02 -13.00 -0.80
CA VAL A 15 -7.25 -14.03 -0.08
C VAL A 15 -7.65 -14.05 1.40
N LEU A 16 -7.75 -12.90 2.05
CA LEU A 16 -8.13 -12.80 3.45
C LEU A 16 -9.59 -13.22 3.67
N ALA A 17 -10.51 -12.84 2.77
CA ALA A 17 -11.89 -13.33 2.80
C ALA A 17 -11.95 -14.85 2.66
N GLY A 18 -11.11 -15.45 1.80
CA GLY A 18 -10.99 -16.90 1.67
C GLY A 18 -10.50 -17.61 2.93
N TYR A 19 -9.76 -16.93 3.81
CA TYR A 19 -9.41 -17.41 5.14
C TYR A 19 -10.52 -17.24 6.18
N GLY A 20 -11.66 -16.64 5.81
CA GLY A 20 -12.82 -16.48 6.67
C GLY A 20 -12.88 -15.16 7.44
N TYR A 21 -12.09 -14.17 7.05
CA TYR A 21 -12.21 -12.82 7.60
C TYR A 21 -13.34 -12.04 6.91
N ASP A 22 -14.12 -11.29 7.68
CA ASP A 22 -15.02 -10.27 7.13
C ASP A 22 -14.17 -9.09 6.65
N MET A 23 -14.33 -8.69 5.39
CA MET A 23 -13.42 -7.73 4.75
C MET A 23 -14.11 -6.45 4.30
N ILE A 24 -13.42 -5.33 4.51
CA ILE A 24 -13.67 -4.06 3.83
C ILE A 24 -12.42 -3.74 3.01
N GLY A 25 -12.57 -3.40 1.72
CA GLY A 25 -11.52 -2.86 0.88
C GLY A 25 -11.75 -1.38 0.60
N VAL A 26 -10.73 -0.56 0.78
CA VAL A 26 -10.75 0.87 0.45
C VAL A 26 -9.65 1.16 -0.55
N ASP A 27 -10.00 1.83 -1.65
CA ASP A 27 -9.03 2.33 -2.64
C ASP A 27 -9.51 3.65 -3.24
N LEU A 28 -8.58 4.46 -3.72
CA LEU A 28 -8.89 5.73 -4.38
C LEU A 28 -9.34 5.52 -5.83
N SER A 29 -8.80 4.50 -6.50
CA SER A 29 -9.01 4.23 -7.93
C SER A 29 -10.32 3.49 -8.18
N ALA A 30 -11.25 4.13 -8.89
CA ALA A 30 -12.49 3.50 -9.34
C ALA A 30 -12.23 2.30 -10.26
N ASP A 31 -11.25 2.41 -11.16
CA ASP A 31 -10.91 1.35 -12.12
C ASP A 31 -10.36 0.10 -11.40
N MET A 32 -9.53 0.29 -10.37
CA MET A 32 -9.05 -0.81 -9.54
C MET A 32 -10.20 -1.49 -8.78
N LEU A 33 -11.13 -0.71 -8.24
CA LEU A 33 -12.27 -1.23 -7.52
C LEU A 33 -13.27 -1.95 -8.45
N GLU A 34 -13.39 -1.54 -9.72
CA GLU A 34 -14.20 -2.29 -10.70
C GLU A 34 -13.68 -3.73 -10.84
N ILE A 35 -12.37 -3.91 -10.98
CA ILE A 35 -11.73 -5.23 -11.03
C ILE A 35 -11.93 -6.00 -9.71
N ALA A 36 -11.83 -5.31 -8.56
CA ALA A 36 -12.06 -5.92 -7.25
C ALA A 36 -13.51 -6.43 -7.12
N MET A 37 -14.49 -5.64 -7.59
CA MET A 37 -15.89 -6.05 -7.60
C MET A 37 -16.17 -7.23 -8.53
N GLU A 38 -15.50 -7.31 -9.69
CA GLU A 38 -15.58 -8.49 -10.57
C GLU A 38 -15.06 -9.74 -9.88
N LYS A 39 -13.91 -9.66 -9.19
CA LYS A 39 -13.36 -10.78 -8.41
C LYS A 39 -14.32 -11.23 -7.30
N ARG A 40 -14.88 -10.29 -6.54
CA ARG A 40 -15.90 -10.56 -5.52
C ARG A 40 -17.12 -11.30 -6.11
N GLN A 41 -17.58 -10.88 -7.30
CA GLN A 41 -18.70 -11.55 -7.96
C GLN A 41 -18.36 -12.99 -8.35
N GLN A 42 -17.10 -13.25 -8.75
CA GLN A 42 -16.65 -14.59 -9.13
C GLN A 42 -16.43 -15.49 -7.92
N SER A 43 -15.85 -14.95 -6.84
CA SER A 43 -15.58 -15.71 -5.59
C SER A 43 -16.84 -15.94 -4.76
N GLY A 44 -17.79 -15.02 -4.82
CA GLY A 44 -18.99 -15.03 -3.98
C GLY A 44 -18.74 -14.61 -2.54
N HIS A 45 -17.56 -14.07 -2.21
CA HIS A 45 -17.29 -13.54 -0.87
C HIS A 45 -18.10 -12.26 -0.60
N ASP A 46 -18.51 -12.07 0.65
CA ASP A 46 -19.20 -10.85 1.10
C ASP A 46 -18.17 -9.80 1.52
N ILE A 47 -17.67 -9.05 0.54
CA ILE A 47 -16.66 -8.01 0.73
C ILE A 47 -17.29 -6.64 0.43
N LEU A 48 -17.12 -5.67 1.31
CA LEU A 48 -17.52 -4.28 1.06
C LEU A 48 -16.34 -3.50 0.45
N TYR A 49 -16.49 -3.02 -0.79
CA TYR A 49 -15.53 -2.10 -1.40
C TYR A 49 -16.03 -0.66 -1.37
N LEU A 50 -15.15 0.28 -0.98
CA LEU A 50 -15.44 1.70 -0.84
C LEU A 50 -14.39 2.51 -1.61
N GLN A 51 -14.83 3.43 -2.46
CA GLN A 51 -13.94 4.37 -3.13
C GLN A 51 -13.68 5.56 -2.19
N GLN A 52 -12.51 5.59 -1.55
CA GLN A 52 -12.12 6.66 -0.63
C GLN A 52 -10.60 6.89 -0.67
N ASP A 53 -10.20 8.11 -0.34
CA ASP A 53 -8.79 8.45 -0.10
C ASP A 53 -8.38 8.02 1.32
N MET A 54 -7.24 7.33 1.44
CA MET A 54 -6.75 6.87 2.75
C MET A 54 -6.44 8.00 3.72
N ARG A 55 -6.27 9.24 3.22
CA ARG A 55 -6.06 10.43 4.04
C ARG A 55 -7.35 11.01 4.64
N SER A 56 -8.50 10.50 4.23
CA SER A 56 -9.81 11.02 4.66
C SER A 56 -10.93 9.97 4.68
N PHE A 57 -10.56 8.69 4.80
CA PHE A 57 -11.56 7.62 4.79
C PHE A 57 -12.42 7.62 6.06
N GLU A 58 -13.65 7.16 5.89
CA GLU A 58 -14.63 7.01 6.96
C GLU A 58 -15.23 5.61 6.97
N LEU A 59 -15.40 5.04 8.17
CA LEU A 59 -16.09 3.78 8.39
C LEU A 59 -17.25 3.98 9.37
N TYR A 60 -18.30 3.16 9.27
CA TYR A 60 -19.44 3.20 10.19
C TYR A 60 -19.15 2.62 11.57
N GLY A 61 -18.04 1.93 11.74
CA GLY A 61 -17.65 1.29 12.99
C GLY A 61 -16.15 1.03 13.02
N THR A 62 -15.72 0.24 14.00
CA THR A 62 -14.33 -0.14 14.16
C THR A 62 -14.03 -1.51 13.55
N VAL A 63 -12.75 -1.78 13.31
CA VAL A 63 -12.21 -3.01 12.75
C VAL A 63 -11.14 -3.59 13.68
N ALA A 64 -11.03 -4.90 13.73
CA ALA A 64 -10.05 -5.59 14.57
C ALA A 64 -8.60 -5.42 14.06
N ALA A 65 -8.46 -5.29 12.74
CA ALA A 65 -7.16 -5.07 12.11
C ALA A 65 -7.28 -4.25 10.83
N VAL A 66 -6.21 -3.56 10.49
CA VAL A 66 -6.02 -2.89 9.20
C VAL A 66 -4.77 -3.49 8.55
N VAL A 67 -4.86 -3.78 7.26
CA VAL A 67 -3.71 -4.13 6.41
C VAL A 67 -3.57 -3.09 5.31
N CYS A 68 -2.34 -2.75 4.93
CA CYS A 68 -2.04 -1.87 3.82
C CYS A 68 -0.72 -2.33 3.18
N VAL A 69 -0.81 -3.11 2.12
CA VAL A 69 0.35 -3.79 1.53
C VAL A 69 0.54 -3.40 0.06
N CYS A 70 1.67 -3.80 -0.50
CA CYS A 70 2.10 -3.44 -1.85
C CYS A 70 2.44 -1.95 -1.99
N ASP A 71 3.26 -1.45 -1.05
CA ASP A 71 3.84 -0.09 -1.05
C ASP A 71 2.84 1.08 -1.15
N SER A 72 1.57 0.85 -0.83
CA SER A 72 0.55 1.91 -0.88
C SER A 72 0.90 3.10 0.04
N MET A 73 1.57 2.86 1.18
CA MET A 73 2.02 3.93 2.07
C MET A 73 3.11 4.83 1.46
N ASN A 74 3.92 4.33 0.52
CA ASN A 74 4.92 5.15 -0.15
C ASN A 74 4.31 6.20 -1.09
N TYR A 75 3.04 6.05 -1.50
CA TYR A 75 2.30 7.06 -2.27
C TYR A 75 1.87 8.28 -1.45
N ILE A 76 1.97 8.22 -0.13
CA ILE A 76 1.77 9.39 0.72
C ILE A 76 3.09 10.17 0.74
N LEU A 77 3.09 11.36 0.16
CA LEU A 77 4.34 12.11 -0.06
C LEU A 77 4.71 13.02 1.10
N GLU A 78 3.74 13.43 1.94
CA GLU A 78 3.95 14.35 3.05
C GLU A 78 3.83 13.65 4.40
N GLU A 79 4.71 13.99 5.35
CA GLU A 79 4.70 13.39 6.70
C GLU A 79 3.42 13.74 7.48
N GLU A 80 2.87 14.92 7.23
CA GLU A 80 1.59 15.36 7.79
C GLU A 80 0.44 14.47 7.31
N ASP A 81 0.40 14.14 6.01
CA ASP A 81 -0.60 13.25 5.44
C ASP A 81 -0.42 11.81 5.96
N LEU A 82 0.83 11.33 6.08
CA LEU A 82 1.11 10.02 6.67
C LEU A 82 0.65 9.94 8.12
N THR A 83 0.89 11.00 8.89
CA THR A 83 0.42 11.13 10.28
C THR A 83 -1.11 11.10 10.33
N GLU A 84 -1.79 11.78 9.41
CA GLU A 84 -3.26 11.78 9.34
C GLU A 84 -3.81 10.38 8.99
N VAL A 85 -3.20 9.66 8.05
CA VAL A 85 -3.56 8.26 7.78
C VAL A 85 -3.44 7.41 9.05
N PHE A 86 -2.34 7.52 9.79
CA PHE A 86 -2.15 6.79 11.04
C PHE A 86 -3.17 7.19 12.13
N ARG A 87 -3.52 8.47 12.21
CA ARG A 87 -4.56 8.95 13.12
C ARG A 87 -5.93 8.36 12.78
N LEU A 88 -6.29 8.30 11.51
CA LEU A 88 -7.55 7.69 11.04
C LEU A 88 -7.56 6.18 11.30
N VAL A 89 -6.47 5.48 10.99
CA VAL A 89 -6.32 4.05 11.31
C VAL A 89 -6.49 3.82 12.81
N ASN A 90 -5.82 4.62 13.65
CA ASN A 90 -5.99 4.54 15.11
C ASN A 90 -7.45 4.76 15.53
N ASN A 91 -8.13 5.73 14.90
CA ASN A 91 -9.55 6.03 15.19
C ASN A 91 -10.49 4.86 14.86
N TYR A 92 -10.22 4.13 13.78
CA TYR A 92 -11.10 3.05 13.33
C TYR A 92 -10.68 1.64 13.81
N LEU A 93 -9.51 1.46 14.42
CA LEU A 93 -9.16 0.20 15.06
C LEU A 93 -9.96 -0.03 16.33
N ASP A 94 -10.30 -1.28 16.64
CA ASP A 94 -10.77 -1.69 17.95
C ASP A 94 -9.70 -1.43 19.03
N PRO A 95 -10.06 -1.32 20.32
CA PRO A 95 -9.07 -1.25 21.39
C PRO A 95 -8.02 -2.35 21.30
N GLY A 96 -6.75 -1.98 21.15
CA GLY A 96 -5.64 -2.91 20.98
C GLY A 96 -5.54 -3.55 19.60
N GLY A 97 -6.33 -3.11 18.63
CA GLY A 97 -6.32 -3.56 17.24
C GLY A 97 -4.96 -3.31 16.56
N ILE A 98 -4.68 -4.04 15.50
CA ILE A 98 -3.37 -4.10 14.86
C ILE A 98 -3.42 -3.49 13.46
N PHE A 99 -2.41 -2.69 13.13
CA PHE A 99 -2.14 -2.21 11.79
C PHE A 99 -0.87 -2.85 11.24
N VAL A 100 -0.97 -3.48 10.08
CA VAL A 100 0.15 -4.08 9.34
C VAL A 100 0.27 -3.41 8.00
N PHE A 101 1.43 -2.83 7.71
CA PHE A 101 1.69 -2.23 6.40
C PHE A 101 3.12 -2.50 5.96
N ASP A 102 3.37 -2.33 4.66
CA ASP A 102 4.71 -2.41 4.12
C ASP A 102 5.19 -1.07 3.58
N LEU A 103 6.49 -0.98 3.44
CA LEU A 103 7.18 0.13 2.81
C LEU A 103 8.36 -0.37 1.98
N ASN A 104 8.51 0.18 0.79
CA ASN A 104 9.78 0.20 0.11
C ASN A 104 10.75 1.09 0.89
N THR A 105 11.98 0.63 1.04
CA THR A 105 13.00 1.31 1.84
C THR A 105 13.75 2.38 1.04
N VAL A 106 14.48 3.25 1.73
CA VAL A 106 15.43 4.18 1.10
C VAL A 106 16.44 3.41 0.25
N TYR A 107 16.98 2.29 0.76
CA TYR A 107 17.91 1.44 0.01
C TYR A 107 17.35 0.97 -1.34
N LYS A 108 16.07 0.59 -1.38
CA LYS A 108 15.44 0.20 -2.66
C LYS A 108 15.45 1.32 -3.67
N TYR A 109 15.08 2.53 -3.28
CA TYR A 109 15.01 3.66 -4.21
C TYR A 109 16.39 4.17 -4.59
N GLU A 110 17.32 4.24 -3.64
CA GLU A 110 18.66 4.81 -3.85
C GLU A 110 19.59 3.84 -4.57
N GLU A 111 19.61 2.56 -4.16
CA GLU A 111 20.62 1.61 -4.62
C GLU A 111 20.09 0.62 -5.68
N LEU A 112 18.81 0.21 -5.59
CA LEU A 112 18.28 -0.80 -6.48
C LEU A 112 17.56 -0.22 -7.70
N LEU A 113 16.78 0.84 -7.52
CA LEU A 113 16.05 1.51 -8.58
C LEU A 113 16.85 2.69 -9.14
N GLY A 114 17.27 3.62 -8.28
CA GLY A 114 18.05 4.80 -8.67
C GLY A 114 17.47 5.47 -9.93
N ASP A 115 18.32 5.67 -10.92
CA ASP A 115 17.95 6.19 -12.25
C ASP A 115 17.82 5.07 -13.29
N ALA A 116 17.42 3.87 -12.87
CA ALA A 116 17.37 2.71 -13.76
C ALA A 116 16.11 2.71 -14.66
N THR A 117 16.33 2.34 -15.91
CA THR A 117 15.25 1.94 -16.82
C THR A 117 15.05 0.42 -16.74
N ILE A 118 13.86 -0.02 -16.36
CA ILE A 118 13.46 -1.43 -16.32
C ILE A 118 12.49 -1.67 -17.49
N ALA A 119 12.75 -2.68 -18.30
CA ALA A 119 11.88 -3.02 -19.41
C ALA A 119 11.63 -4.53 -19.45
N GLU A 120 10.40 -4.90 -19.80
CA GLU A 120 10.03 -6.29 -20.04
C GLU A 120 9.21 -6.37 -21.32
N ASP A 121 9.55 -7.33 -22.17
CA ASP A 121 8.85 -7.61 -23.41
C ASP A 121 8.23 -9.00 -23.36
N ARG A 122 6.91 -9.07 -23.53
CA ARG A 122 6.15 -10.31 -23.60
C ARG A 122 5.36 -10.35 -24.91
N GLU A 123 4.80 -11.49 -25.26
CA GLU A 123 4.10 -11.72 -26.53
C GLU A 123 2.95 -10.75 -26.77
N ASP A 124 2.16 -10.43 -25.73
CA ASP A 124 0.94 -9.63 -25.82
C ASP A 124 1.04 -8.23 -25.17
N LYS A 125 2.11 -8.01 -24.40
CA LYS A 125 2.33 -6.77 -23.64
C LYS A 125 3.79 -6.53 -23.35
N SER A 126 4.17 -5.27 -23.28
CA SER A 126 5.51 -4.85 -22.88
C SER A 126 5.40 -3.62 -22.01
N PHE A 127 6.39 -3.37 -21.18
CA PHE A 127 6.49 -2.11 -20.44
C PHE A 127 7.91 -1.57 -20.43
N ILE A 128 8.01 -0.27 -20.27
CA ILE A 128 9.22 0.47 -19.97
C ILE A 128 8.91 1.29 -18.72
N TRP A 129 9.76 1.13 -17.70
CA TRP A 129 9.65 1.79 -16.42
C TRP A 129 10.94 2.55 -16.15
N ASP A 130 10.90 3.88 -16.28
CA ASP A 130 12.01 4.78 -16.04
C ASP A 130 11.89 5.33 -14.62
N ASN A 131 12.94 5.17 -13.80
CA ASN A 131 13.00 5.68 -12.44
C ASN A 131 13.94 6.89 -12.37
N PHE A 132 13.59 7.80 -11.48
CA PHE A 132 14.42 8.90 -11.04
C PHE A 132 14.23 9.10 -9.53
N TYR A 133 15.30 8.98 -8.76
CA TYR A 133 15.26 9.18 -7.31
C TYR A 133 15.94 10.49 -6.91
N ASP A 134 15.22 11.39 -6.25
CA ASP A 134 15.74 12.59 -5.63
C ASP A 134 16.04 12.34 -4.14
N PRO A 135 17.32 12.24 -3.73
CA PRO A 135 17.71 11.97 -2.36
C PRO A 135 17.48 13.15 -1.41
N GLU A 136 17.39 14.40 -1.91
CA GLU A 136 17.14 15.59 -1.07
C GLU A 136 15.67 15.63 -0.65
N GLU A 137 14.75 15.37 -1.59
CA GLU A 137 13.30 15.31 -1.35
C GLU A 137 12.84 13.93 -0.87
N GLN A 138 13.68 12.90 -0.99
CA GLN A 138 13.36 11.50 -0.74
C GLN A 138 12.19 10.98 -1.61
N ILE A 139 12.06 11.50 -2.82
CA ILE A 139 10.98 11.15 -3.76
C ILE A 139 11.56 10.32 -4.91
N ASN A 140 10.92 9.19 -5.19
CA ASN A 140 11.12 8.45 -6.43
C ASN A 140 9.97 8.78 -7.39
N GLU A 141 10.30 9.40 -8.52
CA GLU A 141 9.42 9.53 -9.67
C GLU A 141 9.65 8.36 -10.60
N TYR A 142 8.61 7.78 -11.13
CA TYR A 142 8.75 6.83 -12.22
C TYR A 142 7.69 7.01 -13.29
N ASP A 143 8.16 6.96 -14.54
CA ASP A 143 7.34 6.97 -15.72
C ASP A 143 7.15 5.55 -16.25
N LEU A 144 5.91 5.09 -16.26
CA LEU A 144 5.54 3.78 -16.75
C LEU A 144 4.89 3.90 -18.13
N SER A 145 5.53 3.32 -19.14
CA SER A 145 4.96 3.15 -20.50
C SER A 145 4.56 1.70 -20.67
N ILE A 146 3.26 1.44 -20.86
CA ILE A 146 2.70 0.09 -21.05
C ILE A 146 2.23 0.01 -22.51
N PHE A 147 2.58 -1.08 -23.17
CA PHE A 147 2.15 -1.40 -24.53
C PHE A 147 1.34 -2.69 -24.50
N ILE A 148 0.10 -2.63 -24.96
CA ILE A 148 -0.80 -3.79 -25.04
C ILE A 148 -1.10 -4.05 -26.51
N ARG A 149 -0.88 -5.30 -26.97
CA ARG A 149 -1.20 -5.71 -28.33
C ARG A 149 -2.70 -5.71 -28.54
N GLU A 150 -3.17 -5.01 -29.55
CA GLU A 150 -4.57 -5.02 -30.02
C GLU A 150 -4.74 -5.89 -31.26
N GLU A 151 -3.76 -5.85 -32.17
CA GLU A 151 -3.71 -6.65 -33.41
C GLU A 151 -2.28 -7.14 -33.65
N GLU A 152 -2.06 -7.95 -34.67
CA GLU A 152 -0.79 -8.64 -34.93
C GLU A 152 0.46 -7.74 -34.87
N ASN A 153 0.35 -6.48 -35.35
CA ASN A 153 1.46 -5.52 -35.36
C ASN A 153 1.09 -4.16 -34.79
N LEU A 154 -0.02 -4.05 -34.05
CA LEU A 154 -0.49 -2.81 -33.46
C LEU A 154 -0.54 -2.93 -31.94
N TYR A 155 0.01 -1.91 -31.28
CA TYR A 155 0.03 -1.82 -29.81
C TYR A 155 -0.61 -0.49 -29.39
N ARG A 156 -1.46 -0.55 -28.40
CA ARG A 156 -1.92 0.64 -27.69
C ARG A 156 -0.92 0.96 -26.58
N LYS A 157 -0.48 2.22 -26.53
CA LYS A 157 0.39 2.74 -25.50
C LYS A 157 -0.41 3.47 -24.43
N PHE A 158 -0.12 3.17 -23.16
CA PHE A 158 -0.55 3.91 -21.99
C PHE A 158 0.68 4.47 -21.30
N THR A 159 0.54 5.63 -20.65
CA THR A 159 1.61 6.25 -19.87
C THR A 159 1.05 6.72 -18.54
N GLU A 160 1.78 6.42 -17.47
CA GLU A 160 1.45 6.84 -16.11
C GLU A 160 2.72 7.36 -15.45
N THR A 161 2.61 8.45 -14.69
CA THR A 161 3.69 8.96 -13.85
C THR A 161 3.28 8.77 -12.40
N HIS A 162 4.17 8.21 -11.60
CA HIS A 162 3.95 7.93 -10.19
C HIS A 162 5.04 8.57 -9.35
N TYR A 163 4.67 8.95 -8.13
CA TYR A 163 5.57 9.50 -7.12
C TYR A 163 5.44 8.67 -5.86
N GLN A 164 6.57 8.26 -5.30
CA GLN A 164 6.62 7.52 -4.05
C GLN A 164 7.70 8.12 -3.14
N ARG A 165 7.41 8.22 -1.86
CA ARG A 165 8.38 8.71 -0.88
C ARG A 165 9.12 7.57 -0.18
N ALA A 166 10.42 7.73 -0.07
CA ALA A 166 11.34 6.83 0.63
C ALA A 166 11.41 7.21 2.12
N TYR A 167 10.47 6.73 2.91
CA TYR A 167 10.48 6.98 4.35
C TYR A 167 11.56 6.18 5.07
N THR A 168 12.31 6.83 5.96
CA THR A 168 13.12 6.13 6.95
C THR A 168 12.24 5.55 8.05
N LEU A 169 12.68 4.47 8.68
CA LEU A 169 11.94 3.89 9.82
C LEU A 169 11.80 4.88 11.00
N ALA A 170 12.72 5.83 11.14
CA ALA A 170 12.64 6.87 12.17
C ALA A 170 11.48 7.85 11.90
N GLN A 171 11.31 8.31 10.66
CA GLN A 171 10.18 9.14 10.24
C GLN A 171 8.85 8.42 10.45
N VAL A 172 8.76 7.15 10.00
CA VAL A 172 7.55 6.33 10.19
C VAL A 172 7.17 6.20 11.66
N LYS A 173 8.14 5.94 12.55
CA LYS A 173 7.88 5.87 14.00
C LYS A 173 7.40 7.20 14.58
N ALA A 174 7.98 8.31 14.13
CA ALA A 174 7.55 9.65 14.57
C ALA A 174 6.11 9.95 14.11
N CYS A 175 5.76 9.62 12.86
CA CYS A 175 4.39 9.77 12.34
C CYS A 175 3.38 8.85 13.06
N LEU A 176 3.76 7.60 13.37
CA LEU A 176 2.92 6.68 14.15
C LEU A 176 2.64 7.24 15.56
N GLU A 177 3.66 7.73 16.25
CA GLU A 177 3.50 8.33 17.58
C GLU A 177 2.62 9.58 17.53
N ALA A 178 2.84 10.47 16.54
CA ALA A 178 2.04 11.66 16.34
C ALA A 178 0.58 11.33 15.97
N GLY A 179 0.34 10.26 15.20
CA GLY A 179 -0.98 9.72 14.87
C GLY A 179 -1.65 8.94 16.02
N GLY A 180 -0.98 8.83 17.18
CA GLY A 180 -1.50 8.19 18.41
C GLY A 180 -1.38 6.67 18.42
N MET A 181 -0.56 6.07 17.56
CA MET A 181 -0.32 4.63 17.49
C MET A 181 0.95 4.21 18.24
N GLU A 182 0.99 2.95 18.67
CA GLU A 182 2.17 2.32 19.23
C GLU A 182 2.91 1.53 18.14
N PHE A 183 4.19 1.86 17.90
CA PHE A 183 5.04 0.99 17.10
C PHE A 183 5.33 -0.31 17.88
N VAL A 184 5.03 -1.46 17.26
CA VAL A 184 5.26 -2.77 17.88
C VAL A 184 6.57 -3.38 17.39
N THR A 185 6.72 -3.58 16.09
CA THR A 185 7.91 -4.21 15.49
C THR A 185 7.98 -3.96 13.99
N THR A 186 9.10 -4.37 13.41
CA THR A 186 9.29 -4.39 11.94
C THR A 186 10.03 -5.66 11.53
N TYR A 187 9.75 -6.13 10.33
CA TYR A 187 10.38 -7.32 9.74
C TYR A 187 10.91 -7.01 8.35
N ASP A 188 12.00 -7.67 7.98
CA ASP A 188 12.43 -7.77 6.58
C ASP A 188 11.33 -8.49 5.77
N ALA A 189 10.97 -7.97 4.62
CA ALA A 189 9.80 -8.47 3.87
C ALA A 189 9.92 -9.97 3.56
N PHE A 190 8.78 -10.66 3.62
CA PHE A 190 8.65 -12.10 3.41
C PHE A 190 9.41 -12.97 4.42
N THR A 191 9.91 -12.39 5.51
CA THR A 191 10.61 -13.09 6.59
C THR A 191 10.00 -12.75 7.95
N LYS A 192 10.58 -13.32 9.00
CA LYS A 192 10.34 -12.92 10.41
C LYS A 192 11.61 -12.36 11.06
N ASP A 193 12.60 -12.06 10.24
CA ASP A 193 13.86 -11.49 10.70
C ASP A 193 13.77 -9.98 10.82
N ALA A 194 14.64 -9.37 11.62
CA ALA A 194 14.74 -7.92 11.70
C ALA A 194 15.26 -7.36 10.36
N PRO A 195 14.81 -6.15 9.94
CA PRO A 195 15.34 -5.51 8.75
C PRO A 195 16.85 -5.33 8.80
N ARG A 196 17.48 -5.50 7.66
CA ARG A 196 18.91 -5.26 7.43
C ARG A 196 19.11 -3.92 6.72
N PRO A 197 20.32 -3.37 6.69
CA PRO A 197 20.61 -2.14 5.94
C PRO A 197 20.30 -2.25 4.43
N ASP A 198 20.35 -3.46 3.88
CA ASP A 198 20.09 -3.81 2.48
C ASP A 198 18.72 -4.43 2.22
N SER A 199 17.79 -4.35 3.18
CA SER A 199 16.40 -4.75 2.96
C SER A 199 15.74 -3.80 1.96
N ASP A 200 15.14 -4.35 0.91
CA ASP A 200 14.45 -3.58 -0.13
C ASP A 200 13.02 -3.18 0.26
N ARG A 201 12.40 -3.97 1.13
CA ARG A 201 11.04 -3.77 1.65
C ARG A 201 10.96 -4.23 3.10
N ILE A 202 10.19 -3.52 3.90
CA ILE A 202 9.95 -3.87 5.30
C ILE A 202 8.45 -3.95 5.60
N TYR A 203 8.06 -4.83 6.50
CA TYR A 203 6.74 -4.82 7.13
C TYR A 203 6.83 -4.09 8.46
N VAL A 204 5.88 -3.21 8.72
CA VAL A 204 5.73 -2.48 9.98
C VAL A 204 4.45 -2.93 10.66
N ILE A 205 4.54 -3.19 11.96
CA ILE A 205 3.40 -3.54 12.79
C ILE A 205 3.23 -2.46 13.85
N ALA A 206 2.05 -1.87 13.89
CA ALA A 206 1.65 -0.89 14.87
C ALA A 206 0.36 -1.36 15.58
N ARG A 207 0.06 -0.76 16.71
CA ARG A 207 -1.09 -1.08 17.54
C ARG A 207 -1.87 0.18 17.88
N GLU A 208 -3.19 0.05 17.95
CA GLU A 208 -4.06 1.07 18.50
C GLU A 208 -3.63 1.42 19.93
N LYS A 209 -3.66 2.69 20.27
CA LYS A 209 -3.33 3.22 21.58
C LYS A 209 -4.32 4.30 21.99
N GLY A 210 -4.77 4.20 23.23
CA GLY A 210 -5.58 5.24 23.88
C GLY A 210 -7.05 4.90 24.09
N LYS A 211 -7.58 3.84 23.48
CA LYS A 211 -8.94 3.37 23.74
C LYS A 211 -8.98 2.41 24.92
N GLN A 212 -10.08 2.46 25.67
CA GLN A 212 -10.32 1.51 26.74
C GLN A 212 -11.22 0.38 26.21
N HIS A 213 -10.91 -0.86 26.60
CA HIS A 213 -11.85 -1.96 26.41
C HIS A 213 -13.11 -1.66 27.23
N VAL A 214 -14.25 -1.58 26.55
CA VAL A 214 -15.57 -1.43 27.17
C VAL A 214 -16.07 -2.79 27.61
#